data_98e7cf58d1fe2ba7aa41cf5a3845c499
#
_entry.id   98e7cf58d1fe2ba7aa41cf5a3845c499
#
_cell.length_a   1.000
_cell.length_b   1.000
_cell.length_c   1.000
_cell.angle_alpha   90.00
_cell.angle_beta   90.00
_cell.angle_gamma   90.00
#
_symmetry.space_group_name_H-M   'P 1'
#
loop_
_entity.id
_entity.type
_entity.pdbx_description
1 polymer ?
#
loop_
_entity_poly.entity_id
_entity_poly.type
_entity_poly.pdbx_seq_one_letter_code
_entity_poly.pdbx_strand_id
1 'polypeptide(L)' 'MKITANVLNIRKGPGTNYGTNGSIKGGGVYTIVAESSGTGATKWGKLKSGAGWISLDYASKV' A
#
# COMPACT_ATOMS: atom_id res chain seq x y z
N MET A 1 8.43 -4.63 2.24
CA MET A 1 7.74 -5.41 1.21
C MET A 1 8.10 -4.91 -0.19
N LYS A 2 8.25 -5.82 -1.11
CA LYS A 2 8.51 -5.48 -2.51
C LYS A 2 7.19 -5.28 -3.25
N ILE A 3 7.08 -4.20 -4.01
CA ILE A 3 5.87 -3.92 -4.79
C ILE A 3 5.93 -4.72 -6.09
N THR A 4 4.89 -5.51 -6.35
CA THR A 4 4.80 -6.37 -7.53
C THR A 4 3.99 -5.75 -8.67
N ALA A 5 3.17 -4.75 -8.39
CA ALA A 5 2.45 -3.99 -9.42
C ALA A 5 3.38 -2.97 -10.08
N ASN A 6 3.08 -2.58 -11.32
CA ASN A 6 3.85 -1.55 -12.02
C ASN A 6 3.69 -0.18 -11.36
N VAL A 7 2.46 0.13 -10.95
CA VAL A 7 2.13 1.35 -10.22
C VAL A 7 1.10 0.99 -9.16
N LEU A 8 1.24 1.54 -7.98
CA LEU A 8 0.33 1.28 -6.87
C LEU A 8 -0.08 2.60 -6.23
N ASN A 9 -1.39 2.83 -6.18
CA ASN A 9 -1.92 4.05 -5.56
C ASN A 9 -1.75 3.99 -4.04
N ILE A 10 -1.36 5.12 -3.47
CA ILE A 10 -1.32 5.32 -2.03
C ILE A 10 -2.66 5.92 -1.59
N ARG A 11 -3.30 5.32 -0.59
CA ARG A 11 -4.56 5.79 -0.05
C ARG A 11 -4.33 6.51 1.28
N LYS A 12 -5.24 7.42 1.62
CA LYS A 12 -5.18 8.14 2.90
C LYS A 12 -5.58 7.26 4.08
N GLY A 13 -6.16 6.10 3.82
CA GLY A 13 -6.55 5.13 4.82
C GLY A 13 -6.60 3.72 4.24
N PRO A 14 -6.87 2.71 5.08
CA PRO A 14 -6.86 1.30 4.64
C PRO A 14 -8.14 0.96 3.88
N GLY A 15 -8.23 1.36 2.63
CA GLY A 15 -9.37 1.04 1.79
C GLY A 15 -9.42 1.87 0.51
N THR A 16 -10.09 1.33 -0.52
CA THR A 16 -10.30 2.04 -1.78
C THR A 16 -11.32 3.16 -1.67
N ASN A 17 -12.09 3.18 -0.59
CA ASN A 17 -13.03 4.25 -0.28
C ASN A 17 -12.34 5.51 0.28
N TYR A 18 -11.06 5.43 0.60
CA TYR A 18 -10.26 6.59 0.95
C TYR A 18 -9.67 7.23 -0.30
N GLY A 19 -9.50 8.54 -0.27
CA GLY A 19 -8.88 9.26 -1.37
C GLY A 19 -7.44 8.86 -1.60
N THR A 20 -6.94 9.05 -2.82
CA THR A 20 -5.54 8.78 -3.14
C THR A 20 -4.64 9.90 -2.64
N ASN A 21 -3.41 9.55 -2.25
CA ASN A 21 -2.39 10.48 -1.81
C ASN A 21 -1.09 10.23 -2.59
N GLY A 22 -1.21 10.12 -3.90
CA GLY A 22 -0.09 9.81 -4.78
C GLY A 22 -0.01 8.33 -5.13
N SER A 23 1.12 7.95 -5.67
CA SER A 23 1.38 6.56 -6.07
C SER A 23 2.86 6.23 -5.93
N ILE A 24 3.16 4.91 -5.93
CA ILE A 24 4.52 4.41 -5.94
C ILE A 24 4.71 3.52 -7.15
N LYS A 25 5.94 3.48 -7.66
CA LYS A 25 6.29 2.62 -8.79
C LYS A 25 6.63 1.23 -8.29
N GLY A 26 6.31 0.23 -9.10
CA GLY A 26 6.63 -1.16 -8.82
C GLY A 26 8.13 -1.44 -8.83
N GLY A 27 8.49 -2.57 -8.27
CA GLY A 27 9.88 -3.02 -8.18
C GLY A 27 10.66 -2.45 -7.00
N GLY A 28 10.13 -1.44 -6.32
CA GLY A 28 10.75 -0.89 -5.11
C GLY A 28 10.41 -1.70 -3.86
N VAL A 29 11.27 -1.57 -2.85
CA VAL A 29 11.03 -2.17 -1.54
C VAL A 29 10.65 -1.07 -0.56
N TYR A 30 9.55 -1.29 0.17
CA TYR A 30 9.02 -0.31 1.11
C TYR A 30 8.76 -0.96 2.46
N THR A 31 9.02 -0.21 3.52
CA THR A 31 8.77 -0.68 4.89
C THR A 31 7.32 -0.44 5.27
N ILE A 32 6.65 -1.50 5.73
CA ILE A 32 5.28 -1.45 6.22
C ILE A 32 5.33 -1.49 7.75
N VAL A 33 4.74 -0.50 8.39
CA VAL A 33 4.78 -0.35 9.86
C VAL A 33 3.47 -0.75 10.53
N ALA A 34 2.39 -0.91 9.75
CA ALA A 34 1.10 -1.34 10.29
C ALA A 34 0.32 -2.03 9.18
N GLU A 35 -0.59 -2.92 9.56
CA GLU A 35 -1.48 -3.62 8.63
C GLU A 35 -2.91 -3.52 9.14
N SER A 36 -3.85 -3.43 8.21
CA SER A 36 -5.28 -3.39 8.53
C SER A 36 -6.07 -4.03 7.40
N SER A 37 -7.18 -4.65 7.74
CA SER A 37 -8.16 -5.05 6.74
C SER A 37 -8.92 -3.82 6.26
N GLY A 38 -9.41 -3.87 5.01
CA GLY A 38 -10.17 -2.75 4.46
C GLY A 38 -10.75 -3.08 3.10
N THR A 39 -11.54 -2.16 2.57
CA THR A 39 -12.25 -2.34 1.32
C THR A 39 -11.28 -2.39 0.13
N GLY A 40 -11.54 -3.29 -0.80
CA GLY A 40 -10.82 -3.35 -2.07
C GLY A 40 -9.55 -4.17 -2.07
N ALA A 41 -9.13 -4.70 -0.92
CA ALA A 41 -7.97 -5.59 -0.82
C ALA A 41 -8.10 -6.47 0.41
N THR A 42 -7.37 -7.58 0.43
CA THR A 42 -7.33 -8.48 1.58
C THR A 42 -6.72 -7.78 2.80
N LYS A 43 -5.64 -7.04 2.55
CA LYS A 43 -4.96 -6.25 3.59
C LYS A 43 -4.40 -4.96 3.01
N TRP A 44 -4.32 -3.97 3.88
CA TRP A 44 -3.69 -2.69 3.58
C TRP A 44 -2.50 -2.50 4.51
N GLY A 45 -1.41 -1.97 3.99
CA GLY A 45 -0.20 -1.71 4.75
C GLY A 45 0.11 -0.23 4.80
N LYS A 46 0.44 0.27 6.00
CA LYS A 46 0.85 1.65 6.19
C LYS A 46 2.33 1.80 5.93
N LEU A 47 2.69 2.74 5.07
CA LEU A 47 4.08 3.03 4.75
C LEU A 47 4.77 3.75 5.92
N LYS A 48 6.02 3.36 6.19
CA LYS A 48 6.83 3.97 7.24
C LYS A 48 7.04 5.47 7.01
N SER A 49 7.09 5.89 5.75
CA SER A 49 7.26 7.32 5.42
C SER A 49 6.08 8.19 5.82
N GLY A 50 4.93 7.59 6.18
CA GLY A 50 3.72 8.34 6.48
C GLY A 50 2.95 8.78 5.24
N ALA A 51 3.35 8.33 4.06
CA ALA A 51 2.67 8.69 2.81
C ALA A 51 1.23 8.17 2.74
N GLY A 52 0.93 7.09 3.45
CA GLY A 52 -0.40 6.54 3.52
C GLY A 52 -0.42 5.02 3.49
N TRP A 53 -1.47 4.46 2.91
CA TRP A 53 -1.73 3.02 2.88
C TRP A 53 -1.71 2.50 1.47
N ILE A 54 -1.19 1.28 1.30
CA ILE A 54 -1.16 0.59 0.01
C ILE A 54 -1.81 -0.78 0.14
N SER A 55 -2.35 -1.30 -0.98
CA SER A 55 -2.89 -2.66 -1.02
C SER A 55 -1.75 -3.67 -0.97
N LEU A 56 -1.77 -4.54 0.03
CA LEU A 56 -0.77 -5.60 0.17
C LEU A 56 -1.02 -6.76 -0.79
N ASP A 57 -2.12 -6.77 -1.54
CA ASP A 57 -2.34 -7.74 -2.62
C ASP A 57 -1.34 -7.56 -3.76
N TYR A 58 -0.75 -6.37 -3.89
CA TYR A 58 0.25 -6.03 -4.90
C TYR A 58 1.65 -5.90 -4.31
N ALA A 59 1.90 -6.54 -3.19
CA ALA A 59 3.20 -6.52 -2.52
C ALA A 59 3.55 -7.91 -2.00
N SER A 60 4.83 -8.22 -2.00
CA SER A 60 5.35 -9.48 -1.49
C SER A 60 6.34 -9.23 -0.37
N LYS A 61 6.36 -10.12 0.60
CA LYS A 61 7.39 -10.08 1.65
C LYS A 61 8.74 -10.42 1.06
N VAL A 62 9.74 -9.68 1.46
CA VAL A 62 11.14 -9.91 1.09
C VAL A 62 11.97 -10.23 2.32
#